data_9ca5b2943165e6f78277bbc3f472642c
#
_entry.id   9ca5b2943165e6f78277bbc3f472642c
#
_cell.length_a   1.000
_cell.length_b   1.000
_cell.length_c   1.000
_cell.angle_alpha   90.00
_cell.angle_beta   90.00
_cell.angle_gamma   90.00
#
_symmetry.space_group_name_H-M   'P 1'
#
loop_
_entity.id
_entity.type
_entity.pdbx_description
1 polymer ?
#
loop_
_entity_poly.entity_id
_entity_poly.type
_entity_poly.pdbx_seq_one_letter_code
_entity_poly.pdbx_strand_id
1 'polypeptide(L)'
;VTNRDLRFEKDMDKRIDEVMTKENIVTTNQSTDMEAASQILQEHKIEKLPVVDKDGKLVGLITYKDITKAKDKPMACKDAKGRLRVAAGVGVTADTLDRMQALVDAGADAIVIDTAHGHSMYVIEKLKEAKKRFPNIDIVVGNIATGEAAKMLVEAGADGVKVGIGPGSICTTRVVAGVGVPQLSAVYDVAKALKGTGIPLIADGGLRYSGDVVKALAAGGYSVMIGSLVAGTEESPGDTCLLYTSPSPRDSTS
;
A
#
# COMPACT_ATOMS: atom_id res chain seq x y z
N VAL A 1 -20.03 15.85 15.92
CA VAL A 1 -20.84 14.79 16.55
C VAL A 1 -19.97 13.57 16.81
N THR A 2 -20.09 12.98 17.96
CA THR A 2 -19.38 11.77 18.38
C THR A 2 -20.38 10.74 18.92
N ASN A 3 -19.94 9.49 19.10
CA ASN A 3 -20.77 8.47 19.75
C ASN A 3 -21.24 8.89 21.14
N ARG A 4 -20.53 9.81 21.79
CA ARG A 4 -20.88 10.34 23.11
C ARG A 4 -22.10 11.26 23.04
N ASP A 5 -22.21 12.05 21.98
CA ASP A 5 -23.34 12.95 21.74
C ASP A 5 -24.63 12.18 21.40
N LEU A 6 -24.49 11.02 20.74
CA LEU A 6 -25.61 10.19 20.28
C LEU A 6 -26.00 9.06 21.26
N ARG A 7 -25.17 8.75 22.26
CA ARG A 7 -25.33 7.56 23.12
C ARG A 7 -26.71 7.46 23.80
N PHE A 8 -27.29 8.59 24.15
CA PHE A 8 -28.58 8.65 24.87
C PHE A 8 -29.66 9.29 24.02
N GLU A 9 -29.38 9.68 22.80
CA GLU A 9 -30.37 10.23 21.89
C GLU A 9 -31.29 9.11 21.37
N LYS A 10 -32.60 9.34 21.51
CA LYS A 10 -33.64 8.39 21.11
C LYS A 10 -34.31 8.79 19.80
N ASP A 11 -34.27 10.07 19.47
CA ASP A 11 -34.87 10.61 18.27
C ASP A 11 -33.77 10.77 17.20
N MET A 12 -33.72 9.84 16.27
CA MET A 12 -32.73 9.83 15.18
C MET A 12 -33.08 10.77 14.02
N ASP A 13 -34.26 11.39 14.04
CA ASP A 13 -34.70 12.38 13.06
C ASP A 13 -34.28 13.80 13.43
N LYS A 14 -33.72 14.01 14.62
CA LYS A 14 -33.14 15.28 15.02
C LYS A 14 -32.04 15.75 14.10
N ARG A 15 -32.00 17.06 13.90
CA ARG A 15 -30.91 17.68 13.14
C ARG A 15 -29.59 17.55 13.88
N ILE A 16 -28.51 17.37 13.12
CA ILE A 16 -27.15 17.23 13.68
C ILE A 16 -26.75 18.45 14.52
N ASP A 17 -27.19 19.65 14.11
CA ASP A 17 -26.91 20.88 14.81
C ASP A 17 -27.62 21.02 16.19
N GLU A 18 -28.59 20.18 16.49
CA GLU A 18 -29.25 20.11 17.77
C GLU A 18 -28.53 19.22 18.79
N VAL A 19 -27.77 18.25 18.29
CA VAL A 19 -27.07 17.23 19.10
C VAL A 19 -25.55 17.40 19.14
N MET A 20 -24.98 18.19 18.24
CA MET A 20 -23.52 18.41 18.19
C MET A 20 -23.04 19.42 19.25
N THR A 21 -21.82 19.24 19.72
CA THR A 21 -21.11 20.26 20.50
C THR A 21 -20.83 21.48 19.59
N LYS A 22 -21.31 22.64 19.95
CA LYS A 22 -21.17 23.91 19.18
C LYS A 22 -20.30 24.95 19.88
N GLU A 23 -20.31 24.94 21.20
CA GLU A 23 -19.65 25.96 22.01
C GLU A 23 -18.38 25.41 22.64
N ASN A 24 -17.40 26.30 22.87
CA ASN A 24 -16.13 25.98 23.51
C ASN A 24 -15.37 24.82 22.84
N ILE A 25 -15.43 24.76 21.51
CA ILE A 25 -14.69 23.75 20.75
C ILE A 25 -13.20 24.03 20.87
N VAL A 26 -12.48 23.10 21.48
CA VAL A 26 -11.01 23.17 21.54
C VAL A 26 -10.46 22.81 20.16
N THR A 27 -9.68 23.72 19.58
CA THR A 27 -9.06 23.56 18.25
C THR A 27 -7.57 23.82 18.32
N THR A 28 -6.85 23.39 17.30
CA THR A 28 -5.43 23.70 17.12
C THR A 28 -5.14 24.10 15.67
N ASN A 29 -3.90 24.50 15.39
CA ASN A 29 -3.47 24.90 14.05
C ASN A 29 -2.59 23.82 13.37
N GLN A 30 -2.28 24.01 12.10
CA GLN A 30 -1.50 23.06 11.29
C GLN A 30 -0.04 22.88 11.75
N SER A 31 0.51 23.79 12.55
CA SER A 31 1.88 23.70 13.05
C SER A 31 2.01 22.91 14.36
N THR A 32 0.91 22.45 14.92
CA THR A 32 0.91 21.70 16.19
C THR A 32 1.47 20.30 15.94
N ASP A 33 2.55 19.97 16.65
CA ASP A 33 3.10 18.62 16.65
C ASP A 33 2.28 17.64 17.51
N MET A 34 2.62 16.36 17.43
CA MET A 34 1.86 15.31 18.14
C MET A 34 2.03 15.36 19.66
N GLU A 35 3.13 15.93 20.16
CA GLU A 35 3.36 16.06 21.60
C GLU A 35 2.51 17.18 22.18
N ALA A 36 2.51 18.36 21.56
CA ALA A 36 1.62 19.47 21.92
C ALA A 36 0.15 19.08 21.78
N ALA A 37 -0.22 18.36 20.71
CA ALA A 37 -1.57 17.85 20.55
C ALA A 37 -1.97 16.88 21.68
N SER A 38 -1.04 16.01 22.11
CA SER A 38 -1.28 15.11 23.25
C SER A 38 -1.54 15.86 24.55
N GLN A 39 -0.81 16.93 24.81
CA GLN A 39 -1.01 17.79 26.00
C GLN A 39 -2.39 18.45 25.98
N ILE A 40 -2.78 19.03 24.84
CA ILE A 40 -4.10 19.66 24.68
C ILE A 40 -5.23 18.64 24.90
N LEU A 41 -5.12 17.43 24.30
CA LEU A 41 -6.10 16.36 24.50
C LEU A 41 -6.22 15.95 25.96
N GLN A 42 -5.10 15.86 26.69
CA GLN A 42 -5.05 15.49 28.09
C GLN A 42 -5.63 16.60 28.99
N GLU A 43 -5.24 17.85 28.79
CA GLU A 43 -5.66 19.01 29.58
C GLU A 43 -7.18 19.22 29.48
N HIS A 44 -7.71 19.12 28.25
CA HIS A 44 -9.13 19.31 28.01
C HIS A 44 -9.97 18.02 28.13
N LYS A 45 -9.33 16.87 28.41
CA LYS A 45 -9.98 15.54 28.52
C LYS A 45 -10.82 15.17 27.29
N ILE A 46 -10.31 15.50 26.11
CA ILE A 46 -10.93 15.21 24.81
C ILE A 46 -10.14 14.16 24.05
N GLU A 47 -10.80 13.46 23.13
CA GLU A 47 -10.20 12.41 22.30
C GLU A 47 -9.93 12.84 20.86
N LYS A 48 -10.49 13.99 20.46
CA LYS A 48 -10.46 14.51 19.10
C LYS A 48 -10.17 16.00 19.14
N LEU A 49 -9.15 16.40 18.39
CA LEU A 49 -8.68 17.78 18.31
C LEU A 49 -8.79 18.27 16.87
N PRO A 50 -9.80 19.09 16.54
CA PRO A 50 -9.89 19.68 15.20
C PRO A 50 -8.71 20.61 14.92
N VAL A 51 -8.16 20.48 13.73
CA VAL A 51 -7.11 21.38 13.22
C VAL A 51 -7.75 22.39 12.28
N VAL A 52 -7.55 23.66 12.55
CA VAL A 52 -8.12 24.75 11.76
C VAL A 52 -7.03 25.61 11.11
N ASP A 53 -7.37 26.27 10.01
CA ASP A 53 -6.54 27.28 9.39
C ASP A 53 -6.68 28.64 10.08
N LYS A 54 -6.04 29.68 9.51
CA LYS A 54 -6.06 31.05 10.03
C LYS A 54 -7.46 31.67 10.03
N ASP A 55 -8.34 31.18 9.16
CA ASP A 55 -9.73 31.66 9.03
C ASP A 55 -10.70 30.84 9.88
N GLY A 56 -10.20 29.90 10.69
CA GLY A 56 -11.00 29.02 11.53
C GLY A 56 -11.67 27.86 10.78
N LYS A 57 -11.30 27.62 9.51
CA LYS A 57 -11.83 26.53 8.71
C LYS A 57 -11.16 25.23 9.05
N LEU A 58 -11.94 24.15 9.18
CA LEU A 58 -11.45 22.81 9.45
C LEU A 58 -10.57 22.31 8.29
N VAL A 59 -9.33 21.94 8.61
CA VAL A 59 -8.33 21.42 7.65
C VAL A 59 -7.77 20.06 8.05
N GLY A 60 -8.05 19.60 9.27
CA GLY A 60 -7.59 18.29 9.74
C GLY A 60 -8.20 17.92 11.08
N LEU A 61 -7.85 16.72 11.55
CA LEU A 61 -8.28 16.17 12.83
C LEU A 61 -7.13 15.33 13.40
N ILE A 62 -6.78 15.60 14.66
CA ILE A 62 -5.86 14.76 15.43
C ILE A 62 -6.69 14.02 16.49
N THR A 63 -6.48 12.71 16.59
CA THR A 63 -7.18 11.89 17.56
C THR A 63 -6.22 11.25 18.57
N TYR A 64 -6.71 10.88 19.73
CA TYR A 64 -5.95 10.08 20.72
C TYR A 64 -5.39 8.80 20.07
N LYS A 65 -6.16 8.16 19.18
CA LYS A 65 -5.72 6.96 18.47
C LYS A 65 -4.52 7.21 17.56
N ASP A 66 -4.42 8.37 16.94
CA ASP A 66 -3.27 8.71 16.07
C ASP A 66 -2.00 8.82 16.90
N ILE A 67 -2.08 9.43 18.09
CA ILE A 67 -0.96 9.56 19.02
C ILE A 67 -0.54 8.19 19.56
N THR A 68 -1.49 7.37 19.98
CA THR A 68 -1.22 6.02 20.50
C THR A 68 -0.59 5.13 19.44
N LYS A 69 -1.16 5.12 18.22
CA LYS A 69 -0.59 4.36 17.09
C LYS A 69 0.81 4.82 16.69
N ALA A 70 1.11 6.10 16.84
CA ALA A 70 2.47 6.60 16.56
C ALA A 70 3.49 6.04 17.55
N LYS A 71 3.11 5.87 18.83
CA LYS A 71 3.93 5.26 19.88
C LYS A 71 4.04 3.74 19.74
N ASP A 72 2.91 3.08 19.47
CA ASP A 72 2.83 1.61 19.40
C ASP A 72 3.46 1.05 18.13
N LYS A 73 3.46 1.84 17.03
CA LYS A 73 3.98 1.43 15.73
C LYS A 73 4.96 2.46 15.14
N PRO A 74 6.12 2.65 15.79
CA PRO A 74 7.09 3.68 15.37
C PRO A 74 7.73 3.37 14.01
N MET A 75 7.77 2.08 13.60
CA MET A 75 8.35 1.63 12.33
C MET A 75 7.36 1.62 11.16
N ALA A 76 6.12 2.09 11.36
CA ALA A 76 5.15 2.17 10.26
C ALA A 76 5.65 3.14 9.17
N CYS A 77 5.52 2.70 7.90
CA CYS A 77 5.94 3.51 6.75
C CYS A 77 4.96 4.66 6.55
N LYS A 78 5.37 5.86 6.96
CA LYS A 78 4.54 7.07 6.95
C LYS A 78 5.17 8.17 6.09
N ASP A 79 4.33 9.04 5.57
CA ASP A 79 4.74 10.29 4.92
C ASP A 79 5.07 11.37 5.97
N ALA A 80 5.50 12.55 5.51
CA ALA A 80 5.81 13.69 6.38
C ALA A 80 4.59 14.22 7.18
N LYS A 81 3.37 13.85 6.78
CA LYS A 81 2.12 14.20 7.47
C LYS A 81 1.64 13.10 8.42
N GLY A 82 2.43 12.04 8.61
CA GLY A 82 2.07 10.90 9.47
C GLY A 82 1.06 9.93 8.87
N ARG A 83 0.73 10.02 7.58
CA ARG A 83 -0.17 9.10 6.89
C ARG A 83 0.60 7.88 6.40
N LEU A 84 -0.02 6.71 6.42
CA LEU A 84 0.58 5.51 5.84
C LEU A 84 0.80 5.72 4.34
N ARG A 85 1.98 5.36 3.86
CA ARG A 85 2.28 5.36 2.43
C ARG A 85 1.54 4.24 1.74
N VAL A 86 1.04 4.53 0.54
CA VAL A 86 0.28 3.60 -0.29
C VAL A 86 0.82 3.54 -1.70
N ALA A 87 0.85 2.33 -2.25
CA ALA A 87 1.13 2.11 -3.65
C ALA A 87 -0.10 1.53 -4.34
N ALA A 88 -0.36 1.95 -5.57
CA ALA A 88 -1.50 1.50 -6.35
C ALA A 88 -1.07 0.73 -7.59
N GLY A 89 -1.73 -0.42 -7.85
CA GLY A 89 -1.45 -1.28 -9.00
C GLY A 89 -2.18 -0.82 -10.26
N VAL A 90 -1.48 -0.86 -11.38
CA VAL A 90 -2.06 -0.68 -12.72
C VAL A 90 -1.58 -1.79 -13.65
N GLY A 91 -2.44 -2.22 -14.57
CA GLY A 91 -2.04 -3.08 -15.69
C GLY A 91 -1.46 -2.25 -16.83
N VAL A 92 -1.16 -2.92 -17.93
CA VAL A 92 -0.66 -2.29 -19.18
C VAL A 92 -1.77 -2.37 -20.22
N THR A 93 -2.56 -1.31 -20.29
CA THR A 93 -3.73 -1.16 -21.18
C THR A 93 -3.69 0.22 -21.84
N ALA A 94 -4.63 0.51 -22.72
CA ALA A 94 -4.70 1.80 -23.40
C ALA A 94 -4.93 2.97 -22.43
N ASP A 95 -5.68 2.73 -21.34
CA ASP A 95 -6.05 3.71 -20.31
C ASP A 95 -5.08 3.78 -19.12
N THR A 96 -3.95 3.06 -19.16
CA THR A 96 -2.98 2.99 -18.06
C THR A 96 -2.57 4.37 -17.54
N LEU A 97 -2.20 5.27 -18.42
CA LEU A 97 -1.72 6.61 -18.02
C LEU A 97 -2.82 7.47 -17.39
N ASP A 98 -4.06 7.32 -17.81
CA ASP A 98 -5.19 8.07 -17.25
C ASP A 98 -5.59 7.51 -15.88
N ARG A 99 -5.50 6.18 -15.70
CA ARG A 99 -5.64 5.55 -14.38
C ARG A 99 -4.53 5.98 -13.43
N MET A 100 -3.28 6.04 -13.90
CA MET A 100 -2.16 6.54 -13.10
C MET A 100 -2.39 7.98 -12.67
N GLN A 101 -2.89 8.85 -13.57
CA GLN A 101 -3.21 10.24 -13.23
C GLN A 101 -4.24 10.30 -12.09
N ALA A 102 -5.35 9.57 -12.21
CA ALA A 102 -6.37 9.53 -11.18
C ALA A 102 -5.84 9.04 -9.82
N LEU A 103 -4.95 8.04 -9.82
CA LEU A 103 -4.34 7.52 -8.60
C LEU A 103 -3.35 8.52 -7.96
N VAL A 104 -2.56 9.20 -8.76
CA VAL A 104 -1.66 10.27 -8.30
C VAL A 104 -2.47 11.43 -7.71
N ASP A 105 -3.52 11.85 -8.38
CA ASP A 105 -4.43 12.92 -7.91
C ASP A 105 -5.16 12.52 -6.61
N ALA A 106 -5.44 11.22 -6.43
CA ALA A 106 -6.00 10.67 -5.19
C ALA A 106 -4.95 10.56 -4.06
N GLY A 107 -3.68 10.80 -4.33
CA GLY A 107 -2.60 10.83 -3.33
C GLY A 107 -1.85 9.51 -3.15
N ALA A 108 -1.78 8.66 -4.16
CA ALA A 108 -0.89 7.50 -4.14
C ALA A 108 0.57 7.95 -4.09
N ASP A 109 1.37 7.31 -3.22
CA ASP A 109 2.79 7.63 -3.05
C ASP A 109 3.67 6.96 -4.11
N ALA A 110 3.22 5.80 -4.63
CA ALA A 110 3.90 5.07 -5.69
C ALA A 110 2.90 4.33 -6.59
N ILE A 111 3.33 4.03 -7.80
CA ILE A 111 2.55 3.19 -8.74
C ILE A 111 3.30 1.89 -9.00
N VAL A 112 2.54 0.79 -9.05
CA VAL A 112 3.08 -0.53 -9.43
C VAL A 112 2.50 -0.91 -10.78
N ILE A 113 3.33 -0.97 -11.82
CA ILE A 113 2.96 -1.59 -13.10
C ILE A 113 3.08 -3.10 -12.89
N ASP A 114 1.93 -3.74 -12.67
CA ASP A 114 1.83 -5.16 -12.30
C ASP A 114 1.34 -6.00 -13.48
N THR A 115 2.20 -6.89 -13.94
CA THR A 115 1.96 -7.73 -15.12
C THR A 115 2.38 -9.17 -14.87
N ALA A 116 1.80 -10.10 -15.63
CA ALA A 116 2.19 -11.51 -15.58
C ALA A 116 3.61 -11.73 -16.14
N HIS A 117 4.11 -10.81 -16.97
CA HIS A 117 5.43 -10.87 -17.61
C HIS A 117 5.97 -9.47 -17.84
N GLY A 118 6.73 -8.96 -16.86
CA GLY A 118 7.31 -7.62 -16.91
C GLY A 118 8.43 -7.44 -17.93
N HIS A 119 9.08 -8.53 -18.35
CA HIS A 119 10.12 -8.51 -19.38
C HIS A 119 9.51 -8.53 -20.78
N SER A 120 8.71 -7.54 -21.12
CA SER A 120 8.15 -7.36 -22.46
C SER A 120 8.37 -5.93 -22.96
N MET A 121 8.58 -5.78 -24.27
CA MET A 121 8.77 -4.44 -24.86
C MET A 121 7.59 -3.52 -24.60
N TYR A 122 6.38 -4.06 -24.60
CA TYR A 122 5.16 -3.30 -24.31
C TYR A 122 5.15 -2.71 -22.89
N VAL A 123 5.63 -3.46 -21.90
CA VAL A 123 5.77 -2.97 -20.52
C VAL A 123 6.86 -1.90 -20.43
N ILE A 124 7.99 -2.13 -21.09
CA ILE A 124 9.13 -1.20 -21.11
C ILE A 124 8.74 0.14 -21.75
N GLU A 125 8.04 0.10 -22.88
CA GLU A 125 7.54 1.32 -23.55
C GLU A 125 6.56 2.07 -22.67
N LYS A 126 5.61 1.36 -22.04
CA LYS A 126 4.64 1.94 -21.12
C LYS A 126 5.31 2.56 -19.90
N LEU A 127 6.34 1.94 -19.35
CA LEU A 127 7.14 2.50 -18.27
C LEU A 127 7.80 3.82 -18.69
N LYS A 128 8.43 3.86 -19.88
CA LYS A 128 9.07 5.09 -20.40
C LYS A 128 8.05 6.23 -20.57
N GLU A 129 6.87 5.92 -21.11
CA GLU A 129 5.78 6.89 -21.22
C GLU A 129 5.34 7.40 -19.83
N ALA A 130 5.18 6.49 -18.87
CA ALA A 130 4.78 6.79 -17.51
C ALA A 130 5.81 7.68 -16.80
N LYS A 131 7.10 7.34 -16.86
CA LYS A 131 8.17 8.15 -16.25
C LYS A 131 8.28 9.54 -16.87
N LYS A 132 8.02 9.67 -18.16
CA LYS A 132 7.97 10.98 -18.83
C LYS A 132 6.80 11.83 -18.34
N ARG A 133 5.62 11.24 -18.12
CA ARG A 133 4.41 11.93 -17.66
C ARG A 133 4.42 12.20 -16.16
N PHE A 134 5.00 11.30 -15.36
CA PHE A 134 5.02 11.33 -13.90
C PHE A 134 6.45 11.25 -13.34
N PRO A 135 7.31 12.26 -13.57
CA PRO A 135 8.73 12.19 -13.19
C PRO A 135 8.97 12.12 -11.68
N ASN A 136 8.01 12.57 -10.87
CA ASN A 136 8.13 12.69 -9.41
C ASN A 136 7.43 11.53 -8.66
N ILE A 137 6.87 10.56 -9.39
CA ILE A 137 6.24 9.37 -8.78
C ILE A 137 7.17 8.19 -8.93
N ASP A 138 7.36 7.46 -7.84
CA ASP A 138 8.08 6.20 -7.86
C ASP A 138 7.25 5.13 -8.59
N ILE A 139 7.86 4.49 -9.60
CA ILE A 139 7.23 3.45 -10.38
C ILE A 139 7.96 2.13 -10.19
N VAL A 140 7.28 1.17 -9.57
CA VAL A 140 7.72 -0.21 -9.42
C VAL A 140 7.16 -1.03 -10.57
N VAL A 141 7.96 -1.89 -11.17
CA VAL A 141 7.52 -2.70 -12.31
C VAL A 141 7.74 -4.19 -12.05
N GLY A 142 6.79 -5.01 -12.41
CA GLY A 142 6.87 -6.47 -12.31
C GLY A 142 5.78 -7.20 -13.10
N ASN A 143 5.75 -8.53 -13.00
CA ASN A 143 6.75 -9.34 -12.32
C ASN A 143 7.84 -9.82 -13.28
N ILE A 144 9.01 -9.95 -12.74
CA ILE A 144 10.19 -10.48 -13.46
C ILE A 144 10.81 -11.64 -12.68
N ALA A 145 11.74 -12.38 -13.32
CA ALA A 145 12.45 -13.48 -12.68
C ALA A 145 13.95 -13.52 -13.00
N THR A 146 14.47 -12.59 -13.80
CA THR A 146 15.86 -12.59 -14.27
C THR A 146 16.54 -11.25 -14.08
N GLY A 147 17.87 -11.29 -13.87
CA GLY A 147 18.68 -10.09 -13.76
C GLY A 147 18.72 -9.28 -15.07
N GLU A 148 18.59 -9.92 -16.22
CA GLU A 148 18.50 -9.25 -17.52
C GLU A 148 17.26 -8.36 -17.59
N ALA A 149 16.08 -8.90 -17.22
CA ALA A 149 14.85 -8.14 -17.16
C ALA A 149 14.96 -6.94 -16.21
N ALA A 150 15.60 -7.13 -15.05
CA ALA A 150 15.81 -6.05 -14.09
C ALA A 150 16.65 -4.91 -14.68
N LYS A 151 17.74 -5.21 -15.37
CA LYS A 151 18.58 -4.20 -16.03
C LYS A 151 17.78 -3.39 -17.05
N MET A 152 17.03 -4.07 -17.91
CA MET A 152 16.21 -3.41 -18.94
C MET A 152 15.15 -2.47 -18.32
N LEU A 153 14.51 -2.88 -17.23
CA LEU A 153 13.53 -2.05 -16.55
C LEU A 153 14.17 -0.83 -15.86
N VAL A 154 15.34 -1.01 -15.24
CA VAL A 154 16.09 0.10 -14.63
C VAL A 154 16.56 1.10 -15.68
N GLU A 155 17.08 0.64 -16.80
CA GLU A 155 17.45 1.49 -17.95
C GLU A 155 16.24 2.23 -18.53
N ALA A 156 15.04 1.65 -18.44
CA ALA A 156 13.80 2.30 -18.83
C ALA A 156 13.24 3.28 -17.81
N GLY A 157 13.84 3.36 -16.60
CA GLY A 157 13.51 4.33 -15.56
C GLY A 157 12.66 3.77 -14.41
N ALA A 158 12.64 2.46 -14.16
CA ALA A 158 12.00 1.89 -12.99
C ALA A 158 12.70 2.33 -11.70
N ASP A 159 11.94 2.74 -10.68
CA ASP A 159 12.43 3.09 -9.35
C ASP A 159 12.47 1.88 -8.41
N GLY A 160 11.87 0.77 -8.81
CA GLY A 160 11.91 -0.52 -8.14
C GLY A 160 11.43 -1.64 -9.05
N VAL A 161 11.81 -2.88 -8.75
CA VAL A 161 11.35 -4.05 -9.49
C VAL A 161 10.69 -5.07 -8.58
N LYS A 162 9.66 -5.76 -9.09
CA LYS A 162 8.94 -6.80 -8.35
C LYS A 162 9.23 -8.16 -8.97
N VAL A 163 9.70 -9.10 -8.14
CA VAL A 163 10.28 -10.38 -8.56
C VAL A 163 9.42 -11.54 -8.11
N GLY A 164 8.99 -12.36 -9.06
CA GLY A 164 8.22 -13.56 -8.80
C GLY A 164 7.35 -13.96 -9.98
N ILE A 165 7.68 -15.05 -10.64
CA ILE A 165 6.89 -15.65 -11.72
C ILE A 165 6.36 -17.00 -11.24
N GLY A 166 5.06 -17.02 -10.91
CA GLY A 166 4.34 -18.21 -10.50
C GLY A 166 4.57 -18.74 -9.07
N PRO A 167 5.20 -18.02 -8.10
CA PRO A 167 5.42 -18.56 -6.77
C PRO A 167 4.21 -18.43 -5.83
N GLY A 168 3.21 -17.61 -6.17
CA GLY A 168 2.05 -17.36 -5.33
C GLY A 168 1.26 -18.63 -5.03
N SER A 169 0.69 -18.73 -3.83
CA SER A 169 -0.06 -19.91 -3.38
C SER A 169 -1.30 -20.22 -4.23
N ILE A 170 -1.86 -19.19 -4.85
CA ILE A 170 -3.04 -19.25 -5.72
C ILE A 170 -2.68 -19.19 -7.21
N CYS A 171 -1.38 -19.07 -7.54
CA CYS A 171 -0.94 -18.93 -8.92
C CYS A 171 -0.88 -20.29 -9.61
N THR A 172 -1.55 -20.41 -10.75
CA THR A 172 -1.59 -21.63 -11.57
C THR A 172 -0.58 -21.62 -12.72
N THR A 173 0.16 -20.54 -12.93
CA THR A 173 1.10 -20.38 -14.05
C THR A 173 2.11 -21.52 -14.16
N ARG A 174 2.70 -21.97 -13.04
CA ARG A 174 3.66 -23.08 -13.04
C ARG A 174 3.02 -24.41 -13.37
N VAL A 175 1.76 -24.61 -12.94
CA VAL A 175 1.04 -25.89 -13.14
C VAL A 175 0.45 -25.98 -14.53
N VAL A 176 -0.18 -24.91 -15.01
CA VAL A 176 -0.89 -24.90 -16.30
C VAL A 176 0.04 -24.58 -17.46
N ALA A 177 0.86 -23.54 -17.32
CA ALA A 177 1.75 -23.09 -18.41
C ALA A 177 3.17 -23.65 -18.31
N GLY A 178 3.55 -24.29 -17.19
CA GLY A 178 4.91 -24.79 -16.97
C GLY A 178 5.95 -23.66 -16.84
N VAL A 179 5.53 -22.41 -16.66
CA VAL A 179 6.41 -21.24 -16.62
C VAL A 179 6.65 -20.81 -15.19
N GLY A 180 7.91 -20.56 -14.85
CA GLY A 180 8.31 -20.06 -13.53
C GLY A 180 9.79 -20.29 -13.26
N VAL A 181 10.27 -19.58 -12.23
CA VAL A 181 11.64 -19.72 -11.72
C VAL A 181 11.54 -19.94 -10.21
N PRO A 182 12.37 -20.80 -9.59
CA PRO A 182 12.45 -20.92 -8.14
C PRO A 182 12.67 -19.55 -7.51
N GLN A 183 11.80 -19.17 -6.56
CA GLN A 183 11.72 -17.78 -6.08
C GLN A 183 13.04 -17.26 -5.51
N LEU A 184 13.74 -18.07 -4.70
CA LEU A 184 15.01 -17.64 -4.12
C LEU A 184 16.08 -17.38 -5.18
N SER A 185 16.11 -18.23 -6.23
CA SER A 185 17.03 -18.07 -7.37
C SER A 185 16.72 -16.80 -8.15
N ALA A 186 15.44 -16.53 -8.40
CA ALA A 186 15.01 -15.30 -9.09
C ALA A 186 15.40 -14.04 -8.29
N VAL A 187 15.14 -14.03 -6.99
CA VAL A 187 15.52 -12.92 -6.11
C VAL A 187 17.03 -12.69 -6.11
N TYR A 188 17.82 -13.77 -5.97
CA TYR A 188 19.26 -13.68 -5.96
C TYR A 188 19.85 -13.19 -7.29
N ASP A 189 19.34 -13.68 -8.42
CA ASP A 189 19.80 -13.27 -9.76
C ASP A 189 19.51 -11.78 -10.01
N VAL A 190 18.31 -11.34 -9.69
CA VAL A 190 17.92 -9.91 -9.79
C VAL A 190 18.73 -9.05 -8.85
N ALA A 191 18.91 -9.45 -7.58
CA ALA A 191 19.71 -8.72 -6.61
C ALA A 191 21.16 -8.54 -7.07
N LYS A 192 21.76 -9.60 -7.63
CA LYS A 192 23.10 -9.54 -8.21
C LYS A 192 23.19 -8.56 -9.39
N ALA A 193 22.17 -8.55 -10.24
CA ALA A 193 22.10 -7.65 -11.39
C ALA A 193 21.93 -6.17 -11.01
N LEU A 194 21.23 -5.91 -9.90
CA LEU A 194 20.96 -4.56 -9.38
C LEU A 194 22.05 -4.01 -8.44
N LYS A 195 23.07 -4.81 -8.16
CA LYS A 195 24.15 -4.39 -7.25
C LYS A 195 24.80 -3.09 -7.72
N GLY A 196 24.80 -2.07 -6.85
CA GLY A 196 25.39 -0.76 -7.13
C GLY A 196 24.47 0.23 -7.83
N THR A 197 23.25 -0.16 -8.25
CA THR A 197 22.28 0.74 -8.88
C THR A 197 21.49 1.57 -7.87
N GLY A 198 21.38 1.11 -6.62
CA GLY A 198 20.50 1.71 -5.62
C GLY A 198 19.01 1.38 -5.79
N ILE A 199 18.62 0.64 -6.83
CA ILE A 199 17.23 0.27 -7.11
C ILE A 199 16.81 -0.92 -6.25
N PRO A 200 15.74 -0.80 -5.44
CA PRO A 200 15.25 -1.88 -4.60
C PRO A 200 14.49 -2.95 -5.41
N LEU A 201 14.50 -4.17 -4.89
CA LEU A 201 13.64 -5.24 -5.38
C LEU A 201 12.66 -5.70 -4.29
N ILE A 202 11.45 -6.05 -4.71
CA ILE A 202 10.40 -6.65 -3.88
C ILE A 202 10.31 -8.13 -4.24
N ALA A 203 10.52 -9.02 -3.26
CA ALA A 203 10.31 -10.45 -3.45
C ALA A 203 8.82 -10.78 -3.28
N ASP A 204 8.15 -11.11 -4.36
CA ASP A 204 6.70 -11.28 -4.42
C ASP A 204 6.31 -12.76 -4.60
N GLY A 205 5.60 -13.28 -3.59
CA GLY A 205 5.02 -14.61 -3.61
C GLY A 205 5.94 -15.74 -3.13
N GLY A 206 5.33 -16.90 -2.86
CA GLY A 206 6.02 -18.09 -2.37
C GLY A 206 6.41 -18.07 -0.89
N LEU A 207 5.98 -17.07 -0.16
CA LEU A 207 6.28 -16.89 1.27
C LEU A 207 5.18 -17.54 2.10
N ARG A 208 5.48 -18.67 2.72
CA ARG A 208 4.52 -19.46 3.53
C ARG A 208 4.80 -19.35 5.02
N TYR A 209 6.04 -19.11 5.39
CA TYR A 209 6.51 -19.05 6.76
C TYR A 209 7.41 -17.84 6.97
N SER A 210 7.56 -17.40 8.22
CA SER A 210 8.45 -16.30 8.58
C SER A 210 9.91 -16.53 8.13
N GLY A 211 10.37 -17.78 8.16
CA GLY A 211 11.70 -18.15 7.66
C GLY A 211 11.88 -17.90 6.16
N ASP A 212 10.83 -17.96 5.37
CA ASP A 212 10.91 -17.66 3.93
C ASP A 212 11.13 -16.15 3.69
N VAL A 213 10.54 -15.31 4.54
CA VAL A 213 10.78 -13.86 4.53
C VAL A 213 12.27 -13.57 4.76
N VAL A 214 12.87 -14.19 5.79
CA VAL A 214 14.30 -14.02 6.11
C VAL A 214 15.18 -14.48 4.95
N LYS A 215 14.86 -15.61 4.32
CA LYS A 215 15.60 -16.12 3.14
C LYS A 215 15.54 -15.17 1.95
N ALA A 216 14.34 -14.61 1.68
CA ALA A 216 14.17 -13.65 0.59
C ALA A 216 14.99 -12.37 0.81
N LEU A 217 14.98 -11.84 2.04
CA LEU A 217 15.79 -10.68 2.41
C LEU A 217 17.30 -11.00 2.36
N ALA A 218 17.73 -12.15 2.87
CA ALA A 218 19.12 -12.60 2.81
C ALA A 218 19.62 -12.80 1.37
N ALA A 219 18.74 -13.20 0.45
CA ALA A 219 19.07 -13.32 -0.98
C ALA A 219 19.18 -11.97 -1.71
N GLY A 220 18.89 -10.86 -1.03
CA GLY A 220 19.02 -9.51 -1.55
C GLY A 220 17.67 -8.80 -1.80
N GLY A 221 16.55 -9.37 -1.36
CA GLY A 221 15.27 -8.68 -1.32
C GLY A 221 15.34 -7.46 -0.39
N TYR A 222 14.89 -6.32 -0.87
CA TYR A 222 14.76 -5.12 -0.04
C TYR A 222 13.50 -5.18 0.83
N SER A 223 12.44 -5.69 0.25
CA SER A 223 11.15 -5.95 0.92
C SER A 223 10.50 -7.19 0.32
N VAL A 224 9.42 -7.63 0.96
CA VAL A 224 8.63 -8.79 0.52
C VAL A 224 7.17 -8.41 0.32
N MET A 225 6.52 -9.01 -0.66
CA MET A 225 5.07 -8.94 -0.81
C MET A 225 4.46 -10.25 -0.33
N ILE A 226 3.58 -10.14 0.67
CA ILE A 226 2.88 -11.26 1.29
C ILE A 226 1.38 -11.17 0.99
N GLY A 227 0.76 -12.29 0.73
CA GLY A 227 -0.67 -12.41 0.49
C GLY A 227 -1.28 -13.45 1.43
N SER A 228 -1.09 -14.74 1.14
CA SER A 228 -1.71 -15.84 1.89
C SER A 228 -1.37 -15.88 3.39
N LEU A 229 -0.22 -15.35 3.81
CA LEU A 229 0.14 -15.27 5.22
C LEU A 229 -0.81 -14.39 6.05
N VAL A 230 -1.45 -13.41 5.43
CA VAL A 230 -2.36 -12.48 6.10
C VAL A 230 -3.81 -12.56 5.59
N ALA A 231 -4.09 -13.45 4.65
CA ALA A 231 -5.42 -13.56 4.03
C ALA A 231 -6.53 -14.02 5.00
N GLY A 232 -6.18 -14.69 6.09
CA GLY A 232 -7.11 -15.17 7.10
C GLY A 232 -7.12 -14.36 8.40
N THR A 233 -6.49 -13.19 8.42
CA THR A 233 -6.49 -12.31 9.60
C THR A 233 -7.80 -11.53 9.72
N GLU A 234 -8.13 -11.07 10.92
CA GLU A 234 -9.34 -10.25 11.18
C GLU A 234 -9.35 -8.94 10.40
N GLU A 235 -8.17 -8.41 10.07
CA GLU A 235 -8.02 -7.16 9.31
C GLU A 235 -8.19 -7.34 7.80
N SER A 236 -8.15 -8.59 7.29
CA SER A 236 -8.36 -8.86 5.86
C SER A 236 -9.82 -8.67 5.49
N PRO A 237 -10.14 -7.92 4.42
CA PRO A 237 -11.51 -7.77 3.97
C PRO A 237 -12.03 -9.08 3.35
N GLY A 238 -13.31 -9.38 3.54
CA GLY A 238 -14.00 -10.52 2.97
C GLY A 238 -14.48 -11.52 4.01
N ASP A 239 -15.32 -12.45 3.57
CA ASP A 239 -15.89 -13.50 4.39
C ASP A 239 -15.07 -14.79 4.27
N THR A 240 -14.85 -15.48 5.38
CA THR A 240 -14.24 -16.82 5.38
C THR A 240 -15.26 -17.83 4.89
N CYS A 241 -14.95 -18.54 3.80
CA CYS A 241 -15.78 -19.59 3.26
C CYS A 241 -15.01 -20.92 3.23
N LEU A 242 -15.66 -22.00 3.70
CA LEU A 242 -15.17 -23.37 3.57
C LEU A 242 -15.68 -23.96 2.24
N LEU A 243 -14.80 -24.18 1.30
CA LEU A 243 -15.11 -24.74 -0.01
C LEU A 243 -15.00 -26.27 0.05
N TYR A 244 -16.10 -26.94 0.42
CA TYR A 244 -16.10 -28.41 0.46
C TYR A 244 -16.41 -29.07 -0.89
N THR A 245 -17.27 -28.46 -1.68
CA THR A 245 -17.85 -29.10 -2.88
C THR A 245 -18.04 -28.18 -4.08
N SER A 246 -17.77 -26.88 -3.95
CA SER A 246 -17.88 -25.94 -5.05
C SER A 246 -16.51 -25.60 -5.60
N PRO A 247 -16.32 -25.51 -6.92
CA PRO A 247 -15.11 -24.99 -7.49
C PRO A 247 -14.90 -23.54 -7.00
N SER A 248 -13.65 -23.17 -6.80
CA SER A 248 -13.29 -21.79 -6.47
C SER A 248 -13.83 -20.86 -7.57
N PRO A 249 -14.23 -19.62 -7.25
CA PRO A 249 -14.61 -18.63 -8.28
C PRO A 249 -13.56 -18.45 -9.38
N ARG A 250 -12.29 -18.83 -9.14
CA ARG A 250 -11.23 -18.84 -10.15
C ARG A 250 -11.24 -20.07 -11.04
N ASP A 251 -11.79 -21.20 -10.56
CA ASP A 251 -11.94 -22.41 -11.37
C ASP A 251 -13.11 -22.26 -12.36
N SER A 252 -14.01 -21.32 -12.13
CA SER A 252 -15.14 -21.01 -12.99
C SER A 252 -14.85 -19.96 -14.07
N THR A 253 -13.64 -19.38 -14.09
CA THR A 253 -13.20 -18.39 -15.07
C THR A 253 -12.13 -18.90 -16.03
N SER A 254 -11.90 -20.23 -16.04
CA SER A 254 -11.03 -20.91 -17.02
C SER A 254 -11.81 -21.28 -18.29
#